data_85eec8c909b57c7226bc008ba352bf6b
#
_entry.id   85eec8c909b57c7226bc008ba352bf6b
#
_cell.length_a   1.000
_cell.length_b   1.000
_cell.length_c   1.000
_cell.angle_alpha   90.00
_cell.angle_beta   90.00
_cell.angle_gamma   90.00
#
_symmetry.space_group_name_H-M   'P 1'
#
loop_
_entity.id
_entity.type
_entity.pdbx_description
1 polymer ?
#
loop_
_entity_poly.entity_id
_entity_poly.type
_entity_poly.pdbx_seq_one_letter_code
_entity_poly.pdbx_strand_id
1 'polypeptide(L)'
;MSTRVYFEEYGDPQVLKVGTEKLAEPGDGLVRVEFRAVSVNPADWKLVAGHLKKWVPLDFPAVPGSEAAGVVTAVGPAFEGFAVGDEVIWNGLLGGYRTEAVVPADQLTPLPAGVDFEQAACIPVAGGTAYSALKQLNLGAGDTVLIHGAAGGVGSAAVQIAQAFGARVVGTASQANQEYLRELGAEPVTYGPGLADRVRGVADEAGTVMAVLDTVGTEDSLAATAELLQGNGRAVTTVPGEQSAAAGLAAVQQLEGRVAEVGTLAAEGQITFTISHRMPLIEAADALDICRMGHGRGKIMLLP
;
A
#
# COMPACT_ATOMS: atom_id res chain seq x y z
N MET A 1 23.39 -15.32 8.72
CA MET A 1 22.45 -16.19 7.97
C MET A 1 21.10 -15.49 7.99
N SER A 2 20.57 -15.14 6.83
CA SER A 2 19.24 -14.55 6.71
C SER A 2 18.19 -15.64 6.52
N THR A 3 17.09 -15.58 7.27
CA THR A 3 15.89 -16.39 6.99
C THR A 3 15.13 -15.72 5.86
N ARG A 4 14.62 -16.51 4.92
CA ARG A 4 13.79 -16.01 3.82
C ARG A 4 12.57 -16.89 3.60
N VAL A 5 11.50 -16.29 3.11
CA VAL A 5 10.35 -16.99 2.54
C VAL A 5 10.40 -16.84 1.04
N TYR A 6 10.40 -17.95 0.31
CA TYR A 6 10.64 -17.98 -1.13
C TYR A 6 9.76 -19.02 -1.83
N PHE A 7 9.69 -18.96 -3.15
CA PHE A 7 8.99 -19.93 -3.98
C PHE A 7 9.80 -20.26 -5.24
N GLU A 8 9.57 -21.47 -5.78
CA GLU A 8 10.32 -22.02 -6.93
C GLU A 8 9.44 -22.20 -8.16
N GLU A 9 8.15 -21.99 -8.02
CA GLU A 9 7.16 -22.05 -9.08
C GLU A 9 5.95 -21.18 -8.72
N TYR A 10 5.21 -20.72 -9.71
CA TYR A 10 3.96 -20.00 -9.46
C TYR A 10 2.88 -20.92 -8.90
N GLY A 11 2.06 -20.43 -7.99
CA GLY A 11 0.95 -21.17 -7.41
C GLY A 11 0.22 -20.41 -6.31
N ASP A 12 -0.63 -21.12 -5.57
CA ASP A 12 -1.27 -20.57 -4.38
C ASP A 12 -0.23 -20.26 -3.31
N PRO A 13 -0.53 -19.44 -2.30
CA PRO A 13 0.43 -19.08 -1.23
C PRO A 13 1.13 -20.25 -0.56
N GLN A 14 0.55 -21.44 -0.60
CA GLN A 14 1.11 -22.67 -0.05
C GLN A 14 2.37 -23.20 -0.78
N VAL A 15 2.72 -22.62 -1.95
CA VAL A 15 4.02 -22.91 -2.62
C VAL A 15 5.20 -22.23 -1.94
N LEU A 16 4.94 -21.32 -1.00
CA LEU A 16 5.98 -20.64 -0.23
C LEU A 16 6.72 -21.61 0.69
N LYS A 17 8.03 -21.47 0.67
CA LYS A 17 8.98 -22.27 1.47
C LYS A 17 9.77 -21.34 2.38
N VAL A 18 10.14 -21.85 3.54
CA VAL A 18 11.05 -21.17 4.47
C VAL A 18 12.44 -21.77 4.32
N GLY A 19 13.44 -20.92 4.23
CA GLY A 19 14.84 -21.34 4.14
C GLY A 19 15.80 -20.29 4.67
N THR A 20 17.07 -20.62 4.67
CA THR A 20 18.14 -19.69 5.07
C THR A 20 19.13 -19.50 3.93
N GLU A 21 19.74 -18.32 3.87
CA GLU A 21 20.79 -18.01 2.92
C GLU A 21 21.92 -17.23 3.60
N LYS A 22 23.13 -17.34 3.02
CA LYS A 22 24.24 -16.48 3.40
C LYS A 22 24.25 -15.29 2.48
N LEU A 23 24.05 -14.11 3.02
CA LEU A 23 24.16 -12.88 2.26
C LEU A 23 25.62 -12.57 1.93
N ALA A 24 25.87 -12.04 0.74
CA ALA A 24 27.15 -11.45 0.39
C ALA A 24 27.40 -10.16 1.18
N GLU A 25 28.65 -9.74 1.27
CA GLU A 25 28.96 -8.38 1.74
C GLU A 25 28.43 -7.37 0.70
N PRO A 26 27.89 -6.22 1.14
CA PRO A 26 27.41 -5.24 0.19
C PRO A 26 28.55 -4.68 -0.66
N GLY A 27 28.35 -4.68 -1.98
CA GLY A 27 29.24 -4.03 -2.94
C GLY A 27 28.97 -2.53 -3.07
N ASP A 28 29.55 -1.89 -4.06
CA ASP A 28 29.38 -0.46 -4.32
C ASP A 28 27.90 -0.10 -4.53
N GLY A 29 27.42 0.93 -3.86
CA GLY A 29 26.02 1.38 -3.93
C GLY A 29 25.00 0.47 -3.25
N LEU A 30 25.45 -0.60 -2.58
CA LEU A 30 24.58 -1.55 -1.87
C LEU A 30 24.69 -1.36 -0.35
N VAL A 31 23.60 -1.66 0.33
CA VAL A 31 23.47 -1.57 1.78
C VAL A 31 22.82 -2.85 2.31
N ARG A 32 23.33 -3.39 3.42
CA ARG A 32 22.67 -4.49 4.13
C ARG A 32 21.74 -3.90 5.18
N VAL A 33 20.49 -4.35 5.15
CA VAL A 33 19.45 -3.91 6.10
C VAL A 33 18.90 -5.14 6.82
N GLU A 34 18.87 -5.10 8.15
CA GLU A 34 18.11 -6.01 8.99
C GLU A 34 16.67 -5.49 9.08
N PHE A 35 15.71 -6.21 8.53
CA PHE A 35 14.31 -5.82 8.56
C PHE A 35 13.71 -6.07 9.96
N ARG A 36 12.94 -5.12 10.44
CA ARG A 36 12.18 -5.16 11.70
C ARG A 36 10.70 -5.37 11.48
N ALA A 37 10.22 -4.94 10.32
CA ALA A 37 8.83 -5.09 9.91
C ALA A 37 8.76 -5.17 8.39
N VAL A 38 7.92 -6.05 7.88
CA VAL A 38 7.66 -6.26 6.44
C VAL A 38 6.15 -6.22 6.23
N SER A 39 5.69 -5.39 5.34
CA SER A 39 4.26 -5.20 5.13
C SER A 39 3.75 -6.02 3.95
N VAL A 40 2.60 -6.67 4.11
CA VAL A 40 1.97 -7.51 3.09
C VAL A 40 1.05 -6.68 2.20
N ASN A 41 1.10 -6.96 0.90
CA ASN A 41 0.32 -6.27 -0.12
C ASN A 41 -0.41 -7.24 -1.07
N PRO A 42 -1.55 -6.83 -1.66
CA PRO A 42 -2.23 -7.64 -2.68
C PRO A 42 -1.34 -7.99 -3.88
N ALA A 43 -0.33 -7.17 -4.20
CA ALA A 43 0.63 -7.46 -5.25
C ALA A 43 1.45 -8.72 -4.96
N ASP A 44 1.76 -9.00 -3.68
CA ASP A 44 2.61 -10.12 -3.28
C ASP A 44 1.96 -11.47 -3.61
N TRP A 45 0.68 -11.68 -3.23
CA TRP A 45 -0.01 -12.91 -3.58
C TRP A 45 -0.29 -13.03 -5.09
N LYS A 46 -0.57 -11.91 -5.78
CA LYS A 46 -0.74 -11.89 -7.24
C LYS A 46 0.55 -12.26 -7.97
N LEU A 47 1.69 -11.86 -7.42
CA LEU A 47 3.02 -12.22 -7.93
C LEU A 47 3.25 -13.72 -7.75
N VAL A 48 3.04 -14.26 -6.53
CA VAL A 48 3.18 -15.70 -6.24
C VAL A 48 2.26 -16.54 -7.11
N ALA A 49 1.01 -16.10 -7.32
CA ALA A 49 0.04 -16.77 -8.21
C ALA A 49 0.37 -16.63 -9.71
N GLY A 50 1.39 -15.86 -10.08
CA GLY A 50 1.77 -15.66 -11.49
C GLY A 50 0.86 -14.71 -12.27
N HIS A 51 -0.05 -14.00 -11.61
CA HIS A 51 -0.94 -13.02 -12.27
C HIS A 51 -0.14 -11.84 -12.85
N LEU A 52 1.04 -11.57 -12.30
CA LEU A 52 1.90 -10.46 -12.73
C LEU A 52 3.05 -10.90 -13.64
N LYS A 53 3.16 -12.19 -14.00
CA LYS A 53 4.29 -12.77 -14.76
C LYS A 53 4.58 -12.08 -16.11
N LYS A 54 3.57 -11.47 -16.72
CA LYS A 54 3.72 -10.74 -17.99
C LYS A 54 4.49 -9.42 -17.80
N TRP A 55 4.35 -8.77 -16.63
CA TRP A 55 4.95 -7.47 -16.34
C TRP A 55 6.18 -7.58 -15.44
N VAL A 56 6.20 -8.62 -14.60
CA VAL A 56 7.28 -8.93 -13.65
C VAL A 56 7.67 -10.39 -13.85
N PRO A 57 8.48 -10.69 -14.88
CA PRO A 57 9.03 -12.02 -15.06
C PRO A 57 10.00 -12.34 -13.92
N LEU A 58 9.97 -13.56 -13.39
CA LEU A 58 10.78 -13.99 -12.25
C LEU A 58 11.79 -15.06 -12.64
N ASP A 59 12.99 -14.92 -12.10
CA ASP A 59 13.95 -16.00 -11.98
C ASP A 59 13.72 -16.71 -10.63
N PHE A 60 13.61 -18.04 -10.66
CA PHE A 60 13.42 -18.84 -9.45
C PHE A 60 14.74 -19.35 -8.88
N PRO A 61 14.86 -19.47 -7.53
CA PRO A 61 13.86 -19.15 -6.52
C PRO A 61 13.67 -17.65 -6.32
N ALA A 62 12.42 -17.21 -6.15
CA ALA A 62 12.07 -15.80 -5.93
C ALA A 62 11.56 -15.56 -4.50
N VAL A 63 11.83 -14.37 -3.97
CA VAL A 63 11.36 -13.94 -2.63
C VAL A 63 10.38 -12.79 -2.82
N PRO A 64 9.12 -12.92 -2.36
CA PRO A 64 8.13 -11.85 -2.48
C PRO A 64 8.39 -10.70 -1.49
N GLY A 65 7.51 -9.69 -1.52
CA GLY A 65 7.54 -8.53 -0.65
C GLY A 65 8.27 -7.35 -1.26
N SER A 66 7.63 -6.19 -1.23
CA SER A 66 8.07 -4.96 -1.89
C SER A 66 8.37 -3.79 -0.95
N GLU A 67 8.08 -3.94 0.33
CA GLU A 67 8.32 -2.89 1.33
C GLU A 67 8.67 -3.47 2.70
N ALA A 68 9.56 -2.79 3.39
CA ALA A 68 9.98 -3.12 4.75
C ALA A 68 10.54 -1.88 5.46
N ALA A 69 10.73 -1.98 6.77
CA ALA A 69 11.52 -1.04 7.54
C ALA A 69 12.50 -1.79 8.44
N GLY A 70 13.66 -1.19 8.69
CA GLY A 70 14.70 -1.85 9.47
C GLY A 70 15.91 -0.98 9.72
N VAL A 71 17.02 -1.63 10.05
CA VAL A 71 18.27 -0.98 10.46
C VAL A 71 19.41 -1.38 9.53
N VAL A 72 20.21 -0.43 9.12
CA VAL A 72 21.43 -0.65 8.33
C VAL A 72 22.45 -1.42 9.17
N THR A 73 22.92 -2.56 8.69
CA THR A 73 23.91 -3.41 9.37
C THR A 73 25.28 -3.43 8.68
N ALA A 74 25.32 -3.10 7.37
CA ALA A 74 26.58 -2.90 6.65
C ALA A 74 26.35 -1.99 5.44
N VAL A 75 27.38 -1.31 5.01
CA VAL A 75 27.41 -0.44 3.82
C VAL A 75 28.52 -0.88 2.89
N GLY A 76 28.30 -0.75 1.58
CA GLY A 76 29.31 -1.03 0.58
C GLY A 76 30.46 -0.04 0.61
N PRO A 77 31.60 -0.38 -0.04
CA PRO A 77 32.77 0.50 -0.10
C PRO A 77 32.42 1.85 -0.74
N ALA A 78 33.04 2.92 -0.22
CA ALA A 78 32.93 4.29 -0.75
C ALA A 78 31.49 4.82 -0.89
N PHE A 79 30.50 4.24 -0.19
CA PHE A 79 29.15 4.75 -0.19
C PHE A 79 28.98 5.85 0.89
N GLU A 80 28.55 7.03 0.45
CA GLU A 80 28.20 8.16 1.33
C GLU A 80 26.69 8.38 1.26
N GLY A 81 25.94 8.05 2.30
CA GLY A 81 24.48 8.25 2.33
C GLY A 81 23.83 7.65 3.55
N PHE A 82 24.22 6.44 3.91
CA PHE A 82 23.78 5.76 5.12
C PHE A 82 24.96 5.23 5.92
N ALA A 83 24.80 5.11 7.23
CA ALA A 83 25.74 4.53 8.16
C ALA A 83 25.14 3.31 8.86
N VAL A 84 25.99 2.43 9.37
CA VAL A 84 25.55 1.33 10.25
C VAL A 84 24.83 1.90 11.47
N GLY A 85 23.64 1.40 11.73
CA GLY A 85 22.75 1.85 12.80
C GLY A 85 21.64 2.81 12.32
N ASP A 86 21.71 3.32 11.10
CA ASP A 86 20.63 4.15 10.56
C ASP A 86 19.34 3.34 10.41
N GLU A 87 18.22 3.94 10.82
CA GLU A 87 16.89 3.40 10.64
C GLU A 87 16.33 3.83 9.27
N VAL A 88 15.83 2.87 8.51
CA VAL A 88 15.45 3.08 7.10
C VAL A 88 14.15 2.41 6.73
N ILE A 89 13.49 2.98 5.73
CA ILE A 89 12.38 2.42 4.99
C ILE A 89 12.92 1.89 3.67
N TRP A 90 12.66 0.63 3.35
CA TRP A 90 12.99 0.03 2.08
C TRP A 90 11.76 -0.08 1.18
N ASN A 91 11.91 0.32 -0.08
CA ASN A 91 10.91 0.22 -1.13
C ASN A 91 11.53 -0.40 -2.37
N GLY A 92 11.41 -1.72 -2.51
CA GLY A 92 11.85 -2.47 -3.67
C GLY A 92 10.69 -3.06 -4.46
N LEU A 93 11.03 -3.96 -5.40
CA LEU A 93 10.02 -4.71 -6.15
C LEU A 93 9.82 -6.11 -5.56
N LEU A 94 10.90 -6.74 -5.09
CA LEU A 94 10.98 -8.11 -4.60
C LEU A 94 12.02 -8.20 -3.50
N GLY A 95 11.87 -9.19 -2.62
CA GLY A 95 12.91 -9.52 -1.65
C GLY A 95 12.62 -9.11 -0.22
N GLY A 96 11.45 -8.56 0.07
CA GLY A 96 11.08 -8.09 1.43
C GLY A 96 10.84 -9.23 2.44
N TYR A 97 10.42 -10.41 2.01
CA TYR A 97 10.10 -11.50 2.94
C TYR A 97 11.36 -12.21 3.45
N ARG A 98 12.19 -11.43 4.20
CA ARG A 98 13.48 -11.85 4.77
C ARG A 98 13.72 -11.20 6.13
N THR A 99 14.64 -11.78 6.89
CA THR A 99 15.16 -11.11 8.09
C THR A 99 16.21 -10.06 7.75
N GLU A 100 16.97 -10.25 6.68
CA GLU A 100 18.03 -9.34 6.21
C GLU A 100 18.12 -9.38 4.70
N ALA A 101 18.41 -8.25 4.06
CA ALA A 101 18.66 -8.14 2.64
C ALA A 101 19.85 -7.23 2.34
N VAL A 102 20.52 -7.48 1.20
CA VAL A 102 21.45 -6.52 0.58
C VAL A 102 20.69 -5.87 -0.57
N VAL A 103 20.52 -4.56 -0.48
CA VAL A 103 19.63 -3.79 -1.36
C VAL A 103 20.37 -2.57 -1.94
N PRO A 104 19.94 -2.06 -3.11
CA PRO A 104 20.39 -0.77 -3.61
C PRO A 104 20.06 0.36 -2.65
N ALA A 105 21.01 1.25 -2.41
CA ALA A 105 20.85 2.34 -1.48
C ALA A 105 19.80 3.39 -1.93
N ASP A 106 19.57 3.51 -3.24
CA ASP A 106 18.53 4.38 -3.81
C ASP A 106 17.10 3.88 -3.56
N GLN A 107 16.95 2.63 -3.09
CA GLN A 107 15.66 2.09 -2.61
C GLN A 107 15.41 2.40 -1.13
N LEU A 108 16.32 3.06 -0.45
CA LEU A 108 16.21 3.41 0.96
C LEU A 108 15.79 4.86 1.15
N THR A 109 14.94 5.08 2.13
CA THR A 109 14.57 6.41 2.65
C THR A 109 14.85 6.42 4.15
N PRO A 110 15.45 7.47 4.73
CA PRO A 110 15.60 7.56 6.18
C PRO A 110 14.24 7.42 6.88
N LEU A 111 14.19 6.67 7.96
CA LEU A 111 12.99 6.53 8.78
C LEU A 111 12.78 7.84 9.54
N PRO A 112 11.61 8.50 9.43
CA PRO A 112 11.36 9.76 10.13
C PRO A 112 11.28 9.57 11.64
N ALA A 113 11.82 10.53 12.37
CA ALA A 113 11.82 10.50 13.83
C ALA A 113 10.40 10.37 14.40
N GLY A 114 10.22 9.47 15.36
CA GLY A 114 8.93 9.21 16.01
C GLY A 114 8.00 8.23 15.28
N VAL A 115 8.38 7.76 14.10
CA VAL A 115 7.64 6.70 13.36
C VAL A 115 8.27 5.36 13.71
N ASP A 116 7.48 4.40 14.20
CA ASP A 116 7.96 3.04 14.45
C ASP A 116 8.12 2.21 13.16
N PHE A 117 8.83 1.08 13.23
CA PHE A 117 9.10 0.25 12.04
C PHE A 117 7.84 -0.32 11.39
N GLU A 118 6.81 -0.66 12.15
CA GLU A 118 5.57 -1.21 11.60
C GLU A 118 4.81 -0.15 10.81
N GLN A 119 4.71 1.07 11.34
CA GLN A 119 4.14 2.23 10.63
C GLN A 119 4.98 2.56 9.39
N ALA A 120 6.28 2.59 9.53
CA ALA A 120 7.22 2.89 8.46
C ALA A 120 7.14 1.88 7.31
N ALA A 121 7.00 0.58 7.61
CA ALA A 121 6.84 -0.47 6.61
C ALA A 121 5.54 -0.37 5.79
N CYS A 122 4.55 0.41 6.23
CA CYS A 122 3.30 0.66 5.49
C CYS A 122 3.40 1.87 4.55
N ILE A 123 4.42 2.71 4.71
CA ILE A 123 4.55 3.98 3.98
C ILE A 123 4.73 3.78 2.46
N PRO A 124 5.65 2.92 1.96
CA PRO A 124 5.98 2.90 0.54
C PRO A 124 4.80 2.54 -0.37
N VAL A 125 4.08 1.46 -0.06
CA VAL A 125 3.01 0.95 -0.93
C VAL A 125 1.67 1.55 -0.54
N ALA A 126 1.19 1.33 0.68
CA ALA A 126 -0.14 1.83 1.05
C ALA A 126 -0.18 3.36 1.10
N GLY A 127 0.73 3.98 1.82
CA GLY A 127 0.83 5.43 1.94
C GLY A 127 1.20 6.10 0.61
N GLY A 128 2.27 5.63 -0.02
CA GLY A 128 2.78 6.20 -1.27
C GLY A 128 1.80 6.08 -2.43
N THR A 129 1.05 4.98 -2.52
CA THR A 129 -0.02 4.82 -3.53
C THR A 129 -1.18 5.77 -3.25
N ALA A 130 -1.62 5.89 -2.00
CA ALA A 130 -2.66 6.82 -1.61
C ALA A 130 -2.27 8.27 -1.91
N TYR A 131 -1.07 8.69 -1.49
CA TYR A 131 -0.54 10.03 -1.75
C TYR A 131 -0.46 10.32 -3.25
N SER A 132 0.11 9.41 -4.03
CA SER A 132 0.24 9.56 -5.49
C SER A 132 -1.13 9.70 -6.18
N ALA A 133 -2.10 8.87 -5.77
CA ALA A 133 -3.46 8.92 -6.30
C ALA A 133 -4.13 10.29 -6.01
N LEU A 134 -4.04 10.77 -4.78
CA LEU A 134 -4.67 12.04 -4.37
C LEU A 134 -4.01 13.25 -5.02
N LYS A 135 -2.69 13.23 -5.21
CA LYS A 135 -1.97 14.24 -5.99
C LYS A 135 -2.38 14.23 -7.47
N GLN A 136 -2.53 13.04 -8.07
CA GLN A 136 -3.00 12.89 -9.44
C GLN A 136 -4.44 13.39 -9.61
N LEU A 137 -5.29 13.22 -8.59
CA LEU A 137 -6.63 13.79 -8.52
C LEU A 137 -6.63 15.30 -8.33
N ASN A 138 -5.48 15.92 -8.00
CA ASN A 138 -5.34 17.35 -7.79
C ASN A 138 -6.43 17.92 -6.85
N LEU A 139 -6.58 17.27 -5.69
CA LEU A 139 -7.54 17.70 -4.67
C LEU A 139 -7.12 19.00 -4.03
N GLY A 140 -8.11 19.88 -3.82
CA GLY A 140 -7.96 21.13 -3.09
C GLY A 140 -8.81 21.17 -1.82
N ALA A 141 -8.60 22.20 -1.01
CA ALA A 141 -9.41 22.44 0.16
C ALA A 141 -10.88 22.67 -0.24
N GLY A 142 -11.79 21.93 0.41
CA GLY A 142 -13.22 21.96 0.15
C GLY A 142 -13.72 21.01 -0.96
N ASP A 143 -12.82 20.35 -1.70
CA ASP A 143 -13.21 19.28 -2.63
C ASP A 143 -13.79 18.09 -1.85
N THR A 144 -14.73 17.35 -2.46
CA THR A 144 -15.24 16.09 -1.94
C THR A 144 -14.71 14.94 -2.79
N VAL A 145 -14.00 14.00 -2.16
CA VAL A 145 -13.48 12.79 -2.80
C VAL A 145 -14.23 11.55 -2.33
N LEU A 146 -14.62 10.69 -3.27
CA LEU A 146 -15.11 9.35 -2.99
C LEU A 146 -13.95 8.35 -3.02
N ILE A 147 -13.79 7.57 -1.96
CA ILE A 147 -12.78 6.51 -1.87
C ILE A 147 -13.48 5.16 -1.77
N HIS A 148 -13.39 4.35 -2.82
CA HIS A 148 -13.85 2.96 -2.80
C HIS A 148 -12.83 2.07 -2.11
N GLY A 149 -13.32 1.16 -1.22
CA GLY A 149 -12.45 0.31 -0.42
C GLY A 149 -11.70 1.08 0.68
N ALA A 150 -12.34 2.10 1.25
CA ALA A 150 -11.75 3.04 2.20
C ALA A 150 -11.23 2.41 3.51
N ALA A 151 -11.66 1.19 3.86
CA ALA A 151 -11.17 0.49 5.06
C ALA A 151 -9.86 -0.30 4.83
N GLY A 152 -9.45 -0.53 3.57
CA GLY A 152 -8.23 -1.26 3.24
C GLY A 152 -6.95 -0.43 3.46
N GLY A 153 -5.78 -1.02 3.21
CA GLY A 153 -4.50 -0.35 3.45
C GLY A 153 -4.34 0.98 2.71
N VAL A 154 -4.52 0.98 1.38
CA VAL A 154 -4.45 2.21 0.57
C VAL A 154 -5.61 3.14 0.89
N GLY A 155 -6.83 2.59 1.02
CA GLY A 155 -8.03 3.40 1.26
C GLY A 155 -7.98 4.17 2.57
N SER A 156 -7.58 3.53 3.68
CA SER A 156 -7.49 4.16 5.00
C SER A 156 -6.39 5.22 5.09
N ALA A 157 -5.27 5.02 4.38
CA ALA A 157 -4.26 6.04 4.23
C ALA A 157 -4.78 7.22 3.39
N ALA A 158 -5.51 6.92 2.30
CA ALA A 158 -6.08 7.96 1.43
C ALA A 158 -7.12 8.82 2.15
N VAL A 159 -7.94 8.24 3.03
CA VAL A 159 -8.88 9.02 3.87
C VAL A 159 -8.14 10.10 4.65
N GLN A 160 -7.10 9.72 5.37
CA GLN A 160 -6.34 10.62 6.24
C GLN A 160 -5.53 11.66 5.43
N ILE A 161 -4.88 11.23 4.34
CA ILE A 161 -4.12 12.15 3.47
C ILE A 161 -5.04 13.16 2.78
N ALA A 162 -6.24 12.73 2.32
CA ALA A 162 -7.21 13.66 1.72
C ALA A 162 -7.65 14.74 2.72
N GLN A 163 -7.86 14.37 3.98
CA GLN A 163 -8.18 15.34 5.04
C GLN A 163 -7.00 16.28 5.33
N ALA A 164 -5.76 15.76 5.33
CA ALA A 164 -4.57 16.61 5.45
C ALA A 164 -4.48 17.64 4.30
N PHE A 165 -5.02 17.32 3.12
CA PHE A 165 -5.16 18.26 2.01
C PHE A 165 -6.38 19.20 2.11
N GLY A 166 -7.19 19.07 3.16
CA GLY A 166 -8.40 19.86 3.39
C GLY A 166 -9.63 19.40 2.59
N ALA A 167 -9.59 18.21 2.01
CA ALA A 167 -10.72 17.62 1.29
C ALA A 167 -11.68 16.90 2.25
N ARG A 168 -12.95 16.82 1.88
CA ARG A 168 -13.98 15.99 2.52
C ARG A 168 -13.95 14.60 1.89
N VAL A 169 -14.17 13.57 2.69
CA VAL A 169 -14.06 12.19 2.24
C VAL A 169 -15.37 11.45 2.43
N VAL A 170 -15.90 10.90 1.35
CA VAL A 170 -16.92 9.84 1.39
C VAL A 170 -16.20 8.51 1.16
N GLY A 171 -16.34 7.57 2.11
CA GLY A 171 -15.63 6.29 2.07
C GLY A 171 -16.56 5.09 1.93
N THR A 172 -16.31 4.18 0.97
CA THR A 172 -17.09 2.95 0.89
C THR A 172 -16.39 1.79 1.59
N ALA A 173 -17.16 1.06 2.40
CA ALA A 173 -16.70 -0.14 3.10
C ALA A 173 -17.88 -1.08 3.42
N SER A 174 -17.58 -2.27 3.96
CA SER A 174 -18.60 -3.17 4.50
C SER A 174 -19.32 -2.54 5.70
N GLN A 175 -20.51 -3.07 6.04
CA GLN A 175 -21.25 -2.62 7.22
C GLN A 175 -20.42 -2.69 8.51
N ALA A 176 -19.57 -3.71 8.65
CA ALA A 176 -18.70 -3.88 9.83
C ALA A 176 -17.60 -2.80 9.95
N ASN A 177 -17.28 -2.09 8.88
CA ASN A 177 -16.24 -1.06 8.85
C ASN A 177 -16.78 0.38 8.82
N GLN A 178 -18.09 0.59 8.96
CA GLN A 178 -18.68 1.94 8.91
C GLN A 178 -18.18 2.81 10.06
N GLU A 179 -18.14 2.27 11.29
CA GLU A 179 -17.65 3.03 12.45
C GLU A 179 -16.17 3.36 12.34
N TYR A 180 -15.36 2.41 11.87
CA TYR A 180 -13.94 2.66 11.60
C TYR A 180 -13.72 3.81 10.62
N LEU A 181 -14.54 3.93 9.58
CA LEU A 181 -14.42 5.06 8.65
C LEU A 181 -14.80 6.39 9.31
N ARG A 182 -15.78 6.40 10.22
CA ARG A 182 -16.11 7.61 11.01
C ARG A 182 -14.96 8.02 11.93
N GLU A 183 -14.34 7.04 12.60
CA GLU A 183 -13.15 7.27 13.43
C GLU A 183 -11.99 7.86 12.62
N LEU A 184 -11.85 7.47 11.36
CA LEU A 184 -10.89 8.05 10.43
C LEU A 184 -11.33 9.43 9.89
N GLY A 185 -12.56 9.88 10.18
CA GLY A 185 -13.10 11.16 9.75
C GLY A 185 -13.74 11.15 8.35
N ALA A 186 -14.02 10.00 7.76
CA ALA A 186 -14.76 9.90 6.52
C ALA A 186 -16.27 9.74 6.78
N GLU A 187 -17.09 10.23 5.83
CA GLU A 187 -18.52 9.91 5.76
C GLU A 187 -18.69 8.50 5.17
N PRO A 188 -19.14 7.51 5.95
CA PRO A 188 -19.13 6.13 5.51
C PRO A 188 -20.38 5.77 4.72
N VAL A 189 -20.18 4.99 3.64
CA VAL A 189 -21.25 4.43 2.80
C VAL A 189 -21.01 2.94 2.60
N THR A 190 -22.06 2.11 2.71
CA THR A 190 -21.96 0.69 2.35
C THR A 190 -21.95 0.51 0.84
N TYR A 191 -21.09 -0.40 0.32
CA TYR A 191 -21.10 -0.77 -1.08
C TYR A 191 -22.30 -1.70 -1.43
N GLY A 192 -22.47 -2.04 -2.71
CA GLY A 192 -23.56 -2.88 -3.21
C GLY A 192 -24.64 -2.11 -3.98
N PRO A 193 -25.74 -2.75 -4.38
CA PRO A 193 -26.78 -2.15 -5.22
C PRO A 193 -27.27 -0.80 -4.68
N GLY A 194 -27.44 0.20 -5.54
CA GLY A 194 -27.84 1.58 -5.17
C GLY A 194 -26.72 2.40 -4.52
N LEU A 195 -25.46 2.05 -4.75
CA LEU A 195 -24.30 2.74 -4.18
C LEU A 195 -24.27 4.23 -4.56
N ALA A 196 -24.51 4.57 -5.84
CA ALA A 196 -24.48 5.96 -6.30
C ALA A 196 -25.50 6.84 -5.56
N ASP A 197 -26.71 6.33 -5.33
CA ASP A 197 -27.76 7.07 -4.61
C ASP A 197 -27.39 7.29 -3.14
N ARG A 198 -26.80 6.27 -2.50
CA ARG A 198 -26.33 6.42 -1.11
C ARG A 198 -25.20 7.44 -1.00
N VAL A 199 -24.28 7.45 -1.98
CA VAL A 199 -23.21 8.45 -2.04
C VAL A 199 -23.78 9.85 -2.24
N ARG A 200 -24.75 10.03 -3.14
CA ARG A 200 -25.42 11.33 -3.33
C ARG A 200 -26.10 11.82 -2.04
N GLY A 201 -26.83 10.93 -1.36
CA GLY A 201 -27.53 11.29 -0.11
C GLY A 201 -26.59 11.79 0.99
N VAL A 202 -25.36 11.29 1.02
CA VAL A 202 -24.32 11.75 1.96
C VAL A 202 -23.60 12.99 1.41
N ALA A 203 -23.36 13.03 0.11
CA ALA A 203 -22.63 14.11 -0.56
C ALA A 203 -23.45 15.41 -0.66
N ASP A 204 -24.79 15.34 -0.72
CA ASP A 204 -25.67 16.53 -0.82
C ASP A 204 -25.50 17.50 0.36
N GLU A 205 -25.20 16.98 1.55
CA GLU A 205 -24.82 17.79 2.72
C GLU A 205 -23.34 18.23 2.66
N ALA A 206 -22.52 17.53 1.89
CA ALA A 206 -21.06 17.63 1.84
C ALA A 206 -20.50 18.31 0.57
N GLY A 207 -21.36 18.54 -0.45
CA GLY A 207 -20.95 19.00 -1.78
C GLY A 207 -20.80 17.88 -2.78
N THR A 208 -20.86 18.23 -4.06
CA THR A 208 -20.77 17.27 -5.18
C THR A 208 -19.44 16.51 -5.17
N VAL A 209 -19.48 15.17 -5.38
CA VAL A 209 -18.26 14.37 -5.57
C VAL A 209 -17.51 14.86 -6.81
N MET A 210 -16.30 15.36 -6.63
CA MET A 210 -15.47 15.93 -7.69
C MET A 210 -14.36 14.99 -8.14
N ALA A 211 -14.02 13.99 -7.29
CA ALA A 211 -12.93 13.07 -7.54
C ALA A 211 -13.23 11.69 -6.96
N VAL A 212 -12.69 10.64 -7.58
CA VAL A 212 -12.83 9.26 -7.10
C VAL A 212 -11.47 8.56 -7.09
N LEU A 213 -11.16 7.92 -5.97
CA LEU A 213 -10.12 6.91 -5.88
C LEU A 213 -10.77 5.54 -5.71
N ASP A 214 -10.55 4.66 -6.69
CA ASP A 214 -11.01 3.28 -6.60
C ASP A 214 -9.85 2.34 -6.26
N THR A 215 -9.93 1.68 -5.09
CA THR A 215 -8.93 0.71 -4.64
C THR A 215 -9.40 -0.75 -4.78
N VAL A 216 -10.59 -0.98 -5.33
CA VAL A 216 -11.21 -2.33 -5.40
C VAL A 216 -11.49 -2.80 -6.82
N GLY A 217 -11.86 -1.93 -7.76
CA GLY A 217 -12.10 -2.25 -9.17
C GLY A 217 -13.28 -3.20 -9.38
N THR A 218 -14.30 -3.17 -8.51
CA THR A 218 -15.49 -3.99 -8.64
C THR A 218 -16.48 -3.38 -9.64
N GLU A 219 -17.36 -4.19 -10.23
CA GLU A 219 -18.41 -3.73 -11.13
C GLU A 219 -19.26 -2.61 -10.47
N ASP A 220 -19.65 -2.80 -9.21
CA ASP A 220 -20.44 -1.80 -8.46
C ASP A 220 -19.66 -0.48 -8.27
N SER A 221 -18.36 -0.53 -7.95
CA SER A 221 -17.56 0.68 -7.74
C SER A 221 -17.34 1.45 -9.04
N LEU A 222 -17.09 0.73 -10.14
CA LEU A 222 -16.88 1.31 -11.46
C LEU A 222 -18.18 1.93 -12.00
N ALA A 223 -19.32 1.23 -11.88
CA ALA A 223 -20.63 1.73 -12.30
C ALA A 223 -21.02 2.99 -11.51
N ALA A 224 -20.86 2.96 -10.17
CA ALA A 224 -21.16 4.12 -9.32
C ALA A 224 -20.24 5.32 -9.66
N THR A 225 -18.96 5.08 -9.92
CA THR A 225 -18.02 6.13 -10.36
C THR A 225 -18.48 6.81 -11.65
N ALA A 226 -18.80 6.01 -12.68
CA ALA A 226 -19.26 6.53 -13.97
C ALA A 226 -20.55 7.35 -13.83
N GLU A 227 -21.50 6.85 -13.02
CA GLU A 227 -22.79 7.50 -12.76
C GLU A 227 -22.64 8.81 -11.97
N LEU A 228 -21.77 8.87 -10.98
CA LEU A 228 -21.56 10.04 -10.13
C LEU A 228 -20.82 11.15 -10.88
N LEU A 229 -19.79 10.82 -11.65
CA LEU A 229 -18.97 11.82 -12.33
C LEU A 229 -19.53 12.26 -13.69
N GLN A 230 -20.31 11.44 -14.38
CA GLN A 230 -20.89 11.73 -15.69
C GLN A 230 -19.88 12.32 -16.69
N GLY A 231 -18.61 11.89 -16.60
CA GLY A 231 -17.51 12.39 -17.42
C GLY A 231 -16.92 13.75 -17.02
N ASN A 232 -17.41 14.39 -15.97
CA ASN A 232 -16.98 15.74 -15.54
C ASN A 232 -16.03 15.72 -14.32
N GLY A 233 -15.70 14.56 -13.80
CA GLY A 233 -14.85 14.42 -12.63
C GLY A 233 -13.49 13.79 -12.93
N ARG A 234 -12.66 13.73 -11.89
CA ARG A 234 -11.34 13.11 -11.92
C ARG A 234 -11.41 11.75 -11.23
N ALA A 235 -10.97 10.69 -11.88
CA ALA A 235 -10.99 9.35 -11.29
C ALA A 235 -9.69 8.59 -11.55
N VAL A 236 -9.19 7.93 -10.51
CA VAL A 236 -8.01 7.06 -10.57
C VAL A 236 -8.29 5.73 -9.89
N THR A 237 -7.57 4.68 -10.30
CA THR A 237 -7.71 3.35 -9.74
C THR A 237 -6.35 2.69 -9.48
N THR A 238 -6.29 1.91 -8.40
CA THR A 238 -5.18 0.99 -8.11
C THR A 238 -5.35 -0.38 -8.78
N VAL A 239 -6.49 -0.59 -9.47
CA VAL A 239 -6.82 -1.84 -10.18
C VAL A 239 -7.03 -1.53 -11.67
N PRO A 240 -5.95 -1.18 -12.40
CA PRO A 240 -6.07 -0.82 -13.80
C PRO A 240 -6.44 -2.03 -14.67
N GLY A 241 -7.31 -1.78 -15.66
CA GLY A 241 -7.76 -2.78 -16.61
C GLY A 241 -8.73 -2.17 -17.61
N GLU A 242 -9.23 -2.99 -18.55
CA GLU A 242 -10.18 -2.53 -19.59
C GLU A 242 -11.46 -1.96 -18.98
N GLN A 243 -11.99 -2.61 -17.93
CA GLN A 243 -13.23 -2.17 -17.27
C GLN A 243 -13.06 -0.82 -16.58
N SER A 244 -11.95 -0.62 -15.82
CA SER A 244 -11.68 0.66 -15.17
C SER A 244 -11.43 1.79 -16.18
N ALA A 245 -10.72 1.49 -17.28
CA ALA A 245 -10.52 2.45 -18.36
C ALA A 245 -11.85 2.82 -19.06
N ALA A 246 -12.72 1.83 -19.32
CA ALA A 246 -14.05 2.05 -19.89
C ALA A 246 -14.95 2.91 -18.98
N ALA A 247 -14.78 2.78 -17.66
CA ALA A 247 -15.45 3.62 -16.65
C ALA A 247 -14.81 4.99 -16.46
N GLY A 248 -13.76 5.33 -17.21
CA GLY A 248 -13.10 6.63 -17.18
C GLY A 248 -12.04 6.80 -16.08
N LEU A 249 -11.57 5.71 -15.46
CA LEU A 249 -10.53 5.78 -14.42
C LEU A 249 -9.14 5.62 -15.02
N ALA A 250 -8.25 6.53 -14.68
CA ALA A 250 -6.83 6.41 -15.00
C ALA A 250 -6.11 5.52 -13.96
N ALA A 251 -5.08 4.80 -14.38
CA ALA A 251 -4.23 4.09 -13.45
C ALA A 251 -3.48 5.07 -12.55
N VAL A 252 -3.29 4.72 -11.27
CA VAL A 252 -2.43 5.49 -10.37
C VAL A 252 -0.99 5.41 -10.85
N GLN A 253 -0.36 6.57 -10.99
CA GLN A 253 1.05 6.71 -11.32
C GLN A 253 1.83 7.08 -10.06
N GLN A 254 2.82 6.27 -9.72
CA GLN A 254 3.61 6.49 -8.52
C GLN A 254 4.51 7.72 -8.68
N LEU A 255 4.40 8.65 -7.74
CA LEU A 255 5.22 9.86 -7.71
C LEU A 255 6.59 9.56 -7.09
N GLU A 256 7.62 10.18 -7.65
CA GLU A 256 8.93 10.24 -7.00
C GLU A 256 8.83 11.05 -5.69
N GLY A 257 9.63 10.67 -4.68
CA GLY A 257 9.62 11.33 -3.37
C GLY A 257 8.41 11.01 -2.46
N ARG A 258 7.41 10.26 -2.94
CA ARG A 258 6.19 9.96 -2.18
C ARG A 258 6.45 9.31 -0.81
N VAL A 259 7.50 8.51 -0.68
CA VAL A 259 7.84 7.84 0.59
C VAL A 259 8.25 8.86 1.65
N ALA A 260 9.09 9.83 1.29
CA ALA A 260 9.51 10.91 2.19
C ALA A 260 8.34 11.82 2.57
N GLU A 261 7.48 12.18 1.61
CA GLU A 261 6.29 13.01 1.85
C GLU A 261 5.31 12.34 2.83
N VAL A 262 4.99 11.07 2.60
CA VAL A 262 4.13 10.29 3.52
C VAL A 262 4.81 10.09 4.87
N GLY A 263 6.13 9.88 4.88
CA GLY A 263 6.92 9.82 6.10
C GLY A 263 6.79 11.08 6.95
N THR A 264 6.80 12.25 6.32
CA THR A 264 6.57 13.54 6.99
C THR A 264 5.17 13.60 7.60
N LEU A 265 4.12 13.24 6.85
CA LEU A 265 2.74 13.20 7.36
C LEU A 265 2.59 12.24 8.55
N ALA A 266 3.28 11.09 8.52
CA ALA A 266 3.28 10.12 9.61
C ALA A 266 4.00 10.69 10.87
N ALA A 267 5.15 11.34 10.69
CA ALA A 267 5.91 11.96 11.78
C ALA A 267 5.14 13.12 12.43
N GLU A 268 4.34 13.84 11.66
CA GLU A 268 3.45 14.91 12.13
C GLU A 268 2.15 14.38 12.77
N GLY A 269 1.95 13.05 12.78
CA GLY A 269 0.74 12.42 13.32
C GLY A 269 -0.53 12.64 12.47
N GLN A 270 -0.37 13.09 11.23
CA GLN A 270 -1.49 13.32 10.31
C GLN A 270 -2.00 12.02 9.69
N ILE A 271 -1.19 10.96 9.70
CA ILE A 271 -1.58 9.64 9.23
C ILE A 271 -1.05 8.54 10.17
N THR A 272 -1.89 7.52 10.36
CA THR A 272 -1.54 6.31 11.12
C THR A 272 -2.10 5.10 10.39
N PHE A 273 -1.28 4.06 10.23
CA PHE A 273 -1.72 2.83 9.58
C PHE A 273 -2.30 1.86 10.62
N THR A 274 -3.53 1.42 10.40
CA THR A 274 -4.12 0.34 11.19
C THR A 274 -3.49 -0.98 10.78
N ILE A 275 -2.90 -1.70 11.74
CA ILE A 275 -2.32 -3.03 11.53
C ILE A 275 -3.28 -4.06 12.12
N SER A 276 -3.96 -4.80 11.23
CA SER A 276 -4.97 -5.78 11.61
C SER A 276 -4.36 -7.09 12.12
N HIS A 277 -3.23 -7.49 11.55
CA HIS A 277 -2.55 -8.75 11.89
C HIS A 277 -1.05 -8.51 12.00
N ARG A 278 -0.46 -9.12 13.03
CA ARG A 278 0.99 -9.25 13.21
C ARG A 278 1.30 -10.73 13.24
N MET A 279 2.11 -11.17 12.30
CA MET A 279 2.41 -12.59 12.10
C MET A 279 3.93 -12.79 11.99
N PRO A 280 4.49 -13.90 12.48
CA PRO A 280 5.88 -14.24 12.22
C PRO A 280 6.15 -14.32 10.69
N LEU A 281 7.34 -13.94 10.25
CA LEU A 281 7.75 -14.01 8.84
C LEU A 281 7.50 -15.41 8.22
N ILE A 282 7.73 -16.46 9.00
CA ILE A 282 7.56 -17.86 8.54
C ILE A 282 6.10 -18.23 8.23
N GLU A 283 5.13 -17.44 8.70
CA GLU A 283 3.69 -17.61 8.43
C GLU A 283 3.22 -16.78 7.23
N ALA A 284 4.14 -16.38 6.37
CA ALA A 284 3.82 -15.53 5.21
C ALA A 284 2.80 -16.15 4.26
N ALA A 285 2.71 -17.48 4.15
CA ALA A 285 1.67 -18.13 3.34
C ALA A 285 0.27 -17.82 3.86
N ASP A 286 0.06 -17.94 5.17
CA ASP A 286 -1.21 -17.63 5.82
C ASP A 286 -1.53 -16.13 5.73
N ALA A 287 -0.53 -15.26 5.88
CA ALA A 287 -0.67 -13.82 5.71
C ALA A 287 -1.11 -13.45 4.28
N LEU A 288 -0.57 -14.11 3.25
CA LEU A 288 -1.01 -13.92 1.86
C LEU A 288 -2.43 -14.45 1.63
N ASP A 289 -2.82 -15.55 2.25
CA ASP A 289 -4.19 -16.06 2.16
C ASP A 289 -5.20 -15.09 2.81
N ILE A 290 -4.89 -14.55 3.99
CA ILE A 290 -5.70 -13.50 4.64
C ILE A 290 -5.81 -12.28 3.72
N CYS A 291 -4.70 -11.83 3.14
CA CYS A 291 -4.68 -10.70 2.22
C CYS A 291 -5.53 -10.97 0.96
N ARG A 292 -5.46 -12.18 0.40
CA ARG A 292 -6.18 -12.62 -0.79
C ARG A 292 -7.70 -12.69 -0.57
N MET A 293 -8.14 -13.11 0.61
CA MET A 293 -9.57 -13.15 0.95
C MET A 293 -10.21 -11.75 0.94
N GLY A 294 -9.42 -10.70 1.08
CA GLY A 294 -9.92 -9.34 1.10
C GLY A 294 -10.78 -9.05 2.34
N HIS A 295 -11.58 -7.97 2.27
CA HIS A 295 -12.51 -7.53 3.33
C HIS A 295 -11.83 -7.17 4.66
N GLY A 296 -10.49 -7.15 4.69
CA GLY A 296 -9.67 -6.76 5.83
C GLY A 296 -9.72 -5.26 6.10
N ARG A 297 -9.31 -4.89 7.33
CA ARG A 297 -9.09 -3.52 7.75
C ARG A 297 -7.58 -3.25 7.77
N GLY A 298 -7.14 -2.15 7.17
CA GLY A 298 -5.73 -1.72 7.24
C GLY A 298 -4.74 -2.70 6.61
N LYS A 299 -3.65 -3.00 7.31
CA LYS A 299 -2.48 -3.73 6.83
C LYS A 299 -2.21 -5.00 7.64
N ILE A 300 -1.54 -5.95 7.02
CA ILE A 300 -0.98 -7.15 7.63
C ILE A 300 0.53 -6.98 7.71
N MET A 301 1.12 -7.30 8.84
CA MET A 301 2.56 -7.16 9.11
C MET A 301 3.20 -8.51 9.36
N LEU A 302 4.31 -8.77 8.69
CA LEU A 302 5.22 -9.87 8.99
C LEU A 302 6.37 -9.35 9.85
N LEU A 303 6.62 -10.05 10.96
CA LEU A 303 7.71 -9.74 11.88
C LEU A 303 8.84 -10.75 11.65
N PRO A 304 9.99 -10.30 11.14
CA PRO A 304 11.15 -11.16 10.88
C PRO A 304 11.76 -11.84 12.10
#